data_3c0291115dc845c15c7196b5c40466a8
#
_entry.id   3c0291115dc845c15c7196b5c40466a8
#
_cell.length_a   1.000
_cell.length_b   1.000
_cell.length_c   1.000
_cell.angle_alpha   90.00
_cell.angle_beta   90.00
_cell.angle_gamma   90.00
#
_symmetry.space_group_name_H-M   'P 1'
#
loop_
_entity.id
_entity.type
_entity.pdbx_description
1 polymer ?
#
loop_
_entity_poly.entity_id
_entity_poly.type
_entity_poly.pdbx_seq_one_letter_code
_entity_poly.pdbx_strand_id
1 'polypeptide(L)'
;MTSEEVAEILHVDPVTIRRLVAKGEMAAYRIGSDYRFAPSDLENYLERQRIPTTEAGEQSNRIANDMFEQFLLWLRNATQSKSAGPAELTDRFDRFTERARKVMTLSREEAHRFQHNYIGTEHLLLGLVREGQGVAAQVLNNLGVELEMVRKEVELIIGRGDHIIKNTSEIGLTPRAKKAIELAVDEARRLGHHYIGTEHLLLGLIREGEGIAARVIENLDVKLEQVRTETMRVLSQLQQADVPSEPQKTDVQPVEAEQTQTCGQCGTVSPASFRYCYNCGHQYP
;
A
#
# COMPACT_ATOMS: atom_id res chain seq x y z
N MET A 1 40.31 11.38 25.57
CA MET A 1 40.56 11.71 24.16
C MET A 1 40.07 13.11 23.85
N THR A 2 40.71 13.83 22.96
CA THR A 2 40.27 15.16 22.45
C THR A 2 39.27 14.97 21.28
N SER A 3 38.63 16.05 20.84
CA SER A 3 37.78 16.03 19.64
C SER A 3 38.58 15.66 18.38
N GLU A 4 39.83 16.06 18.32
CA GLU A 4 40.75 15.78 17.20
C GLU A 4 41.14 14.29 17.17
N GLU A 5 41.50 13.72 18.33
CA GLU A 5 41.81 12.28 18.44
C GLU A 5 40.62 11.39 18.08
N VAL A 6 39.40 11.75 18.53
CA VAL A 6 38.17 11.02 18.17
C VAL A 6 37.87 11.16 16.69
N ALA A 7 38.06 12.33 16.12
CA ALA A 7 37.86 12.60 14.70
C ALA A 7 38.81 11.78 13.82
N GLU A 8 40.09 11.64 14.26
CA GLU A 8 41.08 10.81 13.58
C GLU A 8 40.72 9.32 13.63
N ILE A 9 40.27 8.81 14.79
CA ILE A 9 39.81 7.39 14.94
C ILE A 9 38.60 7.10 14.06
N LEU A 10 37.69 8.06 13.95
CA LEU A 10 36.44 7.85 13.17
C LEU A 10 36.59 8.29 11.70
N HIS A 11 37.75 8.79 11.29
CA HIS A 11 38.04 9.34 9.95
C HIS A 11 37.01 10.41 9.53
N VAL A 12 36.68 11.34 10.44
CA VAL A 12 35.74 12.44 10.20
C VAL A 12 36.37 13.78 10.59
N ASP A 13 35.78 14.89 10.17
CA ASP A 13 36.25 16.24 10.55
C ASP A 13 35.94 16.51 12.04
N PRO A 14 36.85 17.16 12.83
CA PRO A 14 36.62 17.55 14.21
C PRO A 14 35.36 18.40 14.44
N VAL A 15 34.94 19.16 13.43
CA VAL A 15 33.68 19.93 13.47
C VAL A 15 32.46 18.99 13.52
N THR A 16 32.53 17.83 12.86
CA THR A 16 31.49 16.80 12.91
C THR A 16 31.32 16.24 14.32
N ILE A 17 32.47 15.96 15.01
CA ILE A 17 32.44 15.47 16.40
C ILE A 17 31.76 16.49 17.32
N ARG A 18 32.13 17.79 17.21
CA ARG A 18 31.51 18.87 17.99
C ARG A 18 30.01 18.98 17.72
N ARG A 19 29.58 18.76 16.47
CA ARG A 19 28.15 18.77 16.08
C ARG A 19 27.38 17.56 16.65
N LEU A 20 28.00 16.38 16.70
CA LEU A 20 27.41 15.20 17.31
C LEU A 20 27.20 15.39 18.83
N VAL A 21 28.17 16.01 19.51
CA VAL A 21 28.03 16.36 20.93
C VAL A 21 26.94 17.42 21.14
N ALA A 22 26.89 18.45 20.29
CA ALA A 22 25.86 19.50 20.39
C ALA A 22 24.46 18.99 20.15
N LYS A 23 24.28 17.93 19.32
CA LYS A 23 23.00 17.24 19.08
C LYS A 23 22.64 16.22 20.17
N GLY A 24 23.55 15.94 21.12
CA GLY A 24 23.34 14.91 22.14
C GLY A 24 23.50 13.47 21.62
N GLU A 25 24.03 13.29 20.41
CA GLU A 25 24.22 11.98 19.79
C GLU A 25 25.48 11.25 20.32
N MET A 26 26.47 12.04 20.82
CA MET A 26 27.70 11.54 21.43
C MET A 26 27.90 12.16 22.81
N ALA A 27 28.16 11.32 23.82
CA ALA A 27 28.48 11.80 25.16
C ALA A 27 29.90 12.37 25.23
N ALA A 28 30.07 13.47 25.93
CA ALA A 28 31.38 14.10 26.14
C ALA A 28 31.40 14.88 27.46
N TYR A 29 32.60 15.04 28.04
CA TYR A 29 32.84 15.91 29.17
C TYR A 29 33.34 17.28 28.67
N ARG A 30 32.77 18.36 29.14
CA ARG A 30 33.20 19.69 28.82
C ARG A 30 34.25 20.15 29.84
N ILE A 31 35.50 20.37 29.40
CA ILE A 31 36.61 20.86 30.21
C ILE A 31 37.10 22.21 29.63
N GLY A 32 36.63 23.29 30.26
CA GLY A 32 36.87 24.64 29.73
C GLY A 32 36.13 24.90 28.42
N SER A 33 36.85 25.21 27.34
CA SER A 33 36.32 25.40 25.98
C SER A 33 36.26 24.11 25.17
N ASP A 34 36.86 23.03 25.63
CA ASP A 34 37.09 21.81 24.86
C ASP A 34 36.25 20.65 25.36
N TYR A 35 35.95 19.74 24.43
CA TYR A 35 35.31 18.46 24.75
C TYR A 35 36.34 17.36 24.97
N ARG A 36 36.09 16.50 25.97
CA ARG A 36 36.86 15.31 26.27
C ARG A 36 35.96 14.10 26.26
N PHE A 37 36.49 13.01 25.75
CA PHE A 37 35.74 11.76 25.54
C PHE A 37 36.43 10.65 26.35
N ALA A 38 35.61 9.86 27.08
CA ALA A 38 36.10 8.61 27.61
C ALA A 38 36.09 7.55 26.48
N PRO A 39 36.99 6.56 26.52
CA PRO A 39 36.95 5.47 25.53
C PRO A 39 35.60 4.77 25.48
N SER A 40 34.95 4.57 26.64
CA SER A 40 33.63 3.99 26.77
C SER A 40 32.52 4.80 26.06
N ASP A 41 32.64 6.12 25.96
CA ASP A 41 31.68 6.97 25.28
C ASP A 41 31.75 6.77 23.76
N LEU A 42 32.97 6.56 23.23
CA LEU A 42 33.20 6.24 21.84
C LEU A 42 32.69 4.84 21.50
N GLU A 43 32.98 3.85 22.35
CA GLU A 43 32.48 2.47 22.20
C GLU A 43 30.94 2.43 22.20
N ASN A 44 30.32 3.11 23.13
CA ASN A 44 28.84 3.22 23.22
C ASN A 44 28.23 3.94 22.01
N TYR A 45 28.91 4.93 21.45
CA TYR A 45 28.50 5.58 20.21
C TYR A 45 28.60 4.63 19.03
N LEU A 46 29.72 3.93 18.87
CA LEU A 46 29.94 2.95 17.80
C LEU A 46 28.97 1.79 17.87
N GLU A 47 28.68 1.27 19.07
CA GLU A 47 27.71 0.17 19.23
C GLU A 47 26.28 0.60 18.84
N ARG A 48 25.86 1.84 19.13
CA ARG A 48 24.59 2.39 18.65
C ARG A 48 24.57 2.62 17.15
N GLN A 49 25.74 2.85 16.52
CA GLN A 49 25.87 3.00 15.08
C GLN A 49 26.18 1.68 14.35
N ARG A 50 26.30 0.58 15.10
CA ARG A 50 26.60 -0.74 14.53
C ARG A 50 25.48 -1.20 13.62
N ILE A 51 25.80 -1.42 12.36
CA ILE A 51 24.90 -2.05 11.40
C ILE A 51 25.02 -3.56 11.61
N PRO A 52 23.98 -4.26 12.10
CA PRO A 52 24.05 -5.72 12.22
C PRO A 52 24.20 -6.33 10.82
N THR A 53 25.28 -7.02 10.60
CA THR A 53 25.48 -7.88 9.43
C THR A 53 24.67 -9.15 9.65
N THR A 54 23.44 -9.19 9.17
CA THR A 54 22.62 -10.40 9.19
C THR A 54 21.84 -10.50 7.89
N GLU A 55 22.02 -11.63 7.24
CA GLU A 55 21.24 -12.27 6.17
C GLU A 55 20.06 -11.45 5.60
N ALA A 56 20.33 -10.80 4.47
CA ALA A 56 19.52 -9.71 3.91
C ALA A 56 18.19 -10.15 3.24
N GLY A 57 17.83 -11.41 3.27
CA GLY A 57 16.65 -11.93 2.56
C GLY A 57 15.40 -12.10 3.41
N GLU A 58 15.51 -12.58 4.64
CA GLU A 58 14.35 -12.85 5.50
C GLU A 58 13.91 -11.66 6.33
N GLN A 59 14.81 -10.74 6.62
CA GLN A 59 14.55 -9.56 7.43
C GLN A 59 13.80 -8.47 6.67
N SER A 60 14.01 -8.36 5.37
CA SER A 60 13.27 -7.41 4.51
C SER A 60 11.77 -7.69 4.51
N ASN A 61 11.39 -8.96 4.59
CA ASN A 61 9.98 -9.38 4.62
C ASN A 61 9.34 -9.20 6.02
N ARG A 62 10.12 -9.34 7.10
CA ARG A 62 9.66 -9.10 8.49
C ARG A 62 9.47 -7.60 8.77
N ILE A 63 10.38 -6.76 8.29
CA ILE A 63 10.31 -5.29 8.45
C ILE A 63 9.18 -4.70 7.60
N ALA A 64 8.91 -5.25 6.43
CA ALA A 64 7.77 -4.88 5.61
C ALA A 64 6.44 -5.19 6.30
N ASN A 65 6.36 -6.34 6.99
CA ASN A 65 5.20 -6.72 7.81
C ASN A 65 5.07 -5.82 9.05
N ASP A 66 6.16 -5.48 9.73
CA ASP A 66 6.10 -4.71 10.99
C ASP A 66 5.63 -3.26 10.76
N MET A 67 6.04 -2.61 9.68
CA MET A 67 5.53 -1.27 9.34
C MET A 67 4.09 -1.29 8.82
N PHE A 68 3.73 -2.33 8.10
CA PHE A 68 2.35 -2.55 7.70
C PHE A 68 1.49 -2.81 8.94
N GLU A 69 1.96 -3.60 9.90
CA GLU A 69 1.33 -3.81 11.21
C GLU A 69 1.21 -2.50 12.02
N GLN A 70 2.24 -1.66 12.05
CA GLN A 70 2.17 -0.35 12.71
C GLN A 70 1.20 0.61 12.02
N PHE A 71 1.15 0.59 10.69
CA PHE A 71 0.15 1.31 9.90
C PHE A 71 -1.26 0.78 10.20
N LEU A 72 -1.41 -0.52 10.29
CA LEU A 72 -2.66 -1.18 10.67
C LEU A 72 -3.08 -0.83 12.11
N LEU A 73 -2.14 -0.81 13.05
CA LEU A 73 -2.36 -0.35 14.44
C LEU A 73 -2.81 1.12 14.49
N TRP A 74 -2.22 1.97 13.67
CA TRP A 74 -2.64 3.36 13.55
C TRP A 74 -4.05 3.50 12.95
N LEU A 75 -4.37 2.79 11.86
CA LEU A 75 -5.73 2.74 11.31
C LEU A 75 -6.75 2.26 12.35
N ARG A 76 -6.40 1.26 13.13
CA ARG A 76 -7.21 0.77 14.25
C ARG A 76 -7.49 1.86 15.29
N ASN A 77 -6.48 2.65 15.64
CA ASN A 77 -6.61 3.72 16.61
C ASN A 77 -7.31 4.98 16.06
N ALA A 78 -7.11 5.31 14.77
CA ALA A 78 -7.74 6.45 14.12
C ALA A 78 -9.25 6.29 13.90
N THR A 79 -9.75 5.04 13.86
CA THR A 79 -11.18 4.73 13.66
C THR A 79 -11.95 4.53 14.97
N GLN A 80 -11.34 4.71 16.15
CA GLN A 80 -11.98 4.58 17.47
C GLN A 80 -12.92 5.76 17.86
N SER A 81 -13.34 6.57 16.91
CA SER A 81 -14.49 7.46 17.12
C SER A 81 -15.80 6.71 16.85
N LYS A 82 -16.41 6.19 17.94
CA LYS A 82 -17.76 5.66 18.12
C LYS A 82 -18.04 4.22 17.65
N SER A 83 -18.16 3.34 18.65
CA SER A 83 -18.98 2.14 18.74
C SER A 83 -18.77 1.03 17.70
N ALA A 84 -17.73 0.20 17.90
CA ALA A 84 -17.71 -1.18 17.42
C ALA A 84 -16.88 -2.06 18.37
N GLY A 85 -17.38 -3.25 18.70
CA GLY A 85 -16.77 -4.19 19.64
C GLY A 85 -15.48 -4.84 19.13
N PRO A 86 -14.72 -5.53 20.00
CA PRO A 86 -13.37 -6.04 19.71
C PRO A 86 -13.30 -7.12 18.62
N ALA A 87 -14.39 -7.78 18.25
CA ALA A 87 -14.42 -8.84 17.24
C ALA A 87 -14.48 -8.35 15.79
N GLU A 88 -14.90 -7.09 15.55
CA GLU A 88 -14.98 -6.51 14.20
C GLU A 88 -13.67 -5.89 13.69
N LEU A 89 -12.64 -5.86 14.51
CA LEU A 89 -11.40 -5.11 14.23
C LEU A 89 -10.35 -5.92 13.47
N THR A 90 -10.32 -7.23 13.62
CA THR A 90 -9.46 -8.15 12.85
C THR A 90 -9.92 -8.28 11.39
N ASP A 91 -11.21 -8.12 11.14
CA ASP A 91 -11.85 -8.29 9.83
C ASP A 91 -11.58 -7.13 8.83
N ARG A 92 -11.05 -6.01 9.30
CA ARG A 92 -10.81 -4.82 8.44
C ARG A 92 -9.49 -4.84 7.68
N PHE A 93 -8.55 -5.67 8.07
CA PHE A 93 -7.21 -5.72 7.49
C PHE A 93 -7.05 -6.82 6.45
N ASP A 94 -7.87 -7.85 6.52
CA ASP A 94 -8.04 -8.82 5.44
C ASP A 94 -8.67 -8.20 4.19
N ARG A 95 -9.17 -6.96 4.29
CA ARG A 95 -9.84 -6.25 3.19
C ARG A 95 -8.91 -5.66 2.13
N PHE A 96 -7.64 -5.42 2.45
CA PHE A 96 -6.71 -4.98 1.40
C PHE A 96 -6.36 -6.14 0.48
N THR A 97 -6.63 -5.96 -0.82
CA THR A 97 -6.20 -6.94 -1.81
C THR A 97 -4.67 -7.08 -1.82
N GLU A 98 -4.16 -8.21 -2.29
CA GLU A 98 -2.73 -8.44 -2.43
C GLU A 98 -2.05 -7.33 -3.26
N ARG A 99 -2.71 -6.89 -4.34
CA ARG A 99 -2.22 -5.79 -5.17
C ARG A 99 -2.18 -4.46 -4.41
N ALA A 100 -3.19 -4.15 -3.61
CA ALA A 100 -3.20 -2.94 -2.79
C ALA A 100 -2.08 -2.96 -1.73
N ARG A 101 -1.78 -4.12 -1.14
CA ARG A 101 -0.60 -4.29 -0.25
C ARG A 101 0.71 -4.10 -1.00
N LYS A 102 0.81 -4.66 -2.21
CA LYS A 102 1.97 -4.47 -3.09
C LYS A 102 2.21 -2.99 -3.42
N VAL A 103 1.16 -2.21 -3.66
CA VAL A 103 1.26 -0.74 -3.85
C VAL A 103 1.95 -0.08 -2.66
N MET A 104 1.62 -0.44 -1.42
CA MET A 104 2.26 0.14 -0.22
C MET A 104 3.75 -0.17 -0.17
N THR A 105 4.14 -1.41 -0.53
CA THR A 105 5.56 -1.80 -0.63
C THR A 105 6.28 -1.00 -1.72
N LEU A 106 5.68 -0.90 -2.91
CA LEU A 106 6.24 -0.14 -4.02
C LEU A 106 6.35 1.36 -3.71
N SER A 107 5.38 1.92 -3.00
CA SER A 107 5.41 3.32 -2.55
C SER A 107 6.60 3.62 -1.65
N ARG A 108 6.94 2.67 -0.76
CA ARG A 108 8.13 2.78 0.09
C ARG A 108 9.42 2.70 -0.72
N GLU A 109 9.49 1.77 -1.68
CA GLU A 109 10.64 1.64 -2.56
C GLU A 109 10.87 2.92 -3.38
N GLU A 110 9.80 3.56 -3.88
CA GLU A 110 9.90 4.83 -4.58
C GLU A 110 10.33 5.97 -3.63
N ALA A 111 9.81 6.02 -2.40
CA ALA A 111 10.28 6.99 -1.40
C ALA A 111 11.78 6.82 -1.11
N HIS A 112 12.25 5.58 -0.96
CA HIS A 112 13.66 5.28 -0.80
C HIS A 112 14.48 5.69 -2.05
N ARG A 113 13.98 5.43 -3.26
CA ARG A 113 14.61 5.83 -4.52
C ARG A 113 14.82 7.34 -4.61
N PHE A 114 13.85 8.12 -4.10
CA PHE A 114 13.93 9.58 -4.02
C PHE A 114 14.68 10.08 -2.79
N GLN A 115 15.18 9.19 -1.93
CA GLN A 115 15.87 9.53 -0.67
C GLN A 115 14.99 10.33 0.29
N HIS A 116 13.66 10.08 0.29
CA HIS A 116 12.72 10.70 1.20
C HIS A 116 12.49 9.81 2.43
N ASN A 117 12.53 10.39 3.62
CA ASN A 117 12.29 9.70 4.89
C ASN A 117 10.79 9.64 5.27
N TYR A 118 9.91 9.82 4.28
CA TYR A 118 8.45 9.75 4.42
C TYR A 118 7.80 9.16 3.18
N ILE A 119 6.59 8.61 3.35
CA ILE A 119 5.72 8.20 2.24
C ILE A 119 4.62 9.25 2.10
N GLY A 120 4.70 10.07 1.05
CA GLY A 120 3.69 11.06 0.70
C GLY A 120 2.68 10.52 -0.32
N THR A 121 1.75 11.37 -0.73
CA THR A 121 0.73 11.06 -1.76
C THR A 121 1.38 10.74 -3.11
N GLU A 122 2.47 11.42 -3.45
CA GLU A 122 3.28 11.19 -4.67
C GLU A 122 3.86 9.77 -4.71
N HIS A 123 4.33 9.26 -3.57
CA HIS A 123 4.86 7.91 -3.50
C HIS A 123 3.75 6.85 -3.63
N LEU A 124 2.55 7.14 -3.10
CA LEU A 124 1.37 6.30 -3.32
C LEU A 124 0.99 6.27 -4.80
N LEU A 125 1.00 7.40 -5.49
CA LEU A 125 0.75 7.48 -6.93
C LEU A 125 1.79 6.65 -7.72
N LEU A 126 3.08 6.83 -7.42
CA LEU A 126 4.15 6.04 -8.01
C LEU A 126 3.97 4.55 -7.79
N GLY A 127 3.58 4.14 -6.58
CA GLY A 127 3.29 2.75 -6.24
C GLY A 127 2.12 2.18 -7.07
N LEU A 128 1.05 2.97 -7.27
CA LEU A 128 -0.12 2.59 -8.07
C LEU A 128 0.26 2.39 -9.55
N VAL A 129 1.00 3.31 -10.14
CA VAL A 129 1.45 3.19 -11.53
C VAL A 129 2.41 2.02 -11.71
N ARG A 130 3.35 1.85 -10.78
CA ARG A 130 4.38 0.81 -10.83
C ARG A 130 3.83 -0.60 -10.60
N GLU A 131 2.74 -0.76 -9.87
CA GLU A 131 2.09 -2.06 -9.67
C GLU A 131 1.66 -2.69 -10.99
N GLY A 132 1.16 -1.90 -11.92
CA GLY A 132 1.07 -2.20 -13.35
C GLY A 132 -0.08 -3.12 -13.79
N GLN A 133 -0.75 -3.83 -12.87
CA GLN A 133 -1.76 -4.84 -13.19
C GLN A 133 -3.14 -4.57 -12.57
N GLY A 134 -3.22 -3.69 -11.59
CA GLY A 134 -4.47 -3.32 -10.93
C GLY A 134 -5.32 -2.35 -11.75
N VAL A 135 -6.56 -2.19 -11.33
CA VAL A 135 -7.51 -1.23 -11.94
C VAL A 135 -6.92 0.18 -11.98
N ALA A 136 -6.24 0.62 -10.92
CA ALA A 136 -5.62 1.94 -10.88
C ALA A 136 -4.56 2.11 -11.98
N ALA A 137 -3.69 1.11 -12.16
CA ALA A 137 -2.66 1.16 -13.21
C ALA A 137 -3.28 1.19 -14.61
N GLN A 138 -4.35 0.42 -14.83
CA GLN A 138 -5.09 0.43 -16.09
C GLN A 138 -5.72 1.81 -16.36
N VAL A 139 -6.36 2.41 -15.36
CA VAL A 139 -6.96 3.76 -15.45
C VAL A 139 -5.90 4.80 -15.79
N LEU A 140 -4.79 4.81 -15.05
CA LEU A 140 -3.71 5.77 -15.25
C LEU A 140 -3.07 5.61 -16.62
N ASN A 141 -2.86 4.37 -17.08
CA ASN A 141 -2.35 4.09 -18.42
C ASN A 141 -3.32 4.53 -19.52
N ASN A 142 -4.64 4.31 -19.36
CA ASN A 142 -5.66 4.78 -20.32
C ASN A 142 -5.67 6.31 -20.43
N LEU A 143 -5.25 7.02 -19.39
CA LEU A 143 -5.13 8.48 -19.37
C LEU A 143 -3.74 8.98 -19.75
N GLY A 144 -2.84 8.07 -20.17
CA GLY A 144 -1.48 8.42 -20.60
C GLY A 144 -0.52 8.75 -19.44
N VAL A 145 -0.86 8.38 -18.23
CA VAL A 145 -0.01 8.60 -17.04
C VAL A 145 0.97 7.45 -16.88
N GLU A 146 2.18 7.64 -17.39
CA GLU A 146 3.25 6.64 -17.37
C GLU A 146 4.20 6.84 -16.16
N LEU A 147 4.83 5.74 -15.70
CA LEU A 147 5.71 5.75 -14.52
C LEU A 147 6.85 6.75 -14.63
N GLU A 148 7.54 6.82 -15.78
CA GLU A 148 8.68 7.72 -15.95
C GLU A 148 8.25 9.19 -16.01
N MET A 149 7.06 9.48 -16.53
CA MET A 149 6.48 10.82 -16.52
C MET A 149 6.18 11.26 -15.08
N VAL A 150 5.54 10.38 -14.30
CA VAL A 150 5.23 10.65 -12.90
C VAL A 150 6.51 10.85 -12.07
N ARG A 151 7.54 10.01 -12.28
CA ARG A 151 8.84 10.16 -11.60
C ARG A 151 9.50 11.50 -11.90
N LYS A 152 9.52 11.88 -13.17
CA LYS A 152 10.10 13.16 -13.60
C LYS A 152 9.35 14.34 -12.98
N GLU A 153 8.03 14.28 -12.98
CA GLU A 153 7.21 15.35 -12.42
C GLU A 153 7.35 15.45 -10.90
N VAL A 154 7.41 14.31 -10.19
CA VAL A 154 7.71 14.27 -8.76
C VAL A 154 9.08 14.89 -8.47
N GLU A 155 10.11 14.55 -9.26
CA GLU A 155 11.46 15.10 -9.12
C GLU A 155 11.48 16.62 -9.36
N LEU A 156 10.67 17.13 -10.30
CA LEU A 156 10.56 18.57 -10.56
C LEU A 156 9.86 19.33 -9.41
N ILE A 157 8.85 18.73 -8.78
CA ILE A 157 8.05 19.41 -7.74
C ILE A 157 8.76 19.41 -6.38
N ILE A 158 9.32 18.26 -5.96
CA ILE A 158 9.86 18.08 -4.60
C ILE A 158 11.36 17.78 -4.56
N GLY A 159 11.97 17.47 -5.70
CA GLY A 159 13.39 17.12 -5.78
C GLY A 159 13.71 15.74 -5.21
N ARG A 160 15.00 15.52 -4.97
CA ARG A 160 15.50 14.36 -4.22
C ARG A 160 15.87 14.79 -2.81
N GLY A 161 15.63 13.94 -1.84
CA GLY A 161 16.04 14.18 -0.46
C GLY A 161 17.56 14.02 -0.28
N ASP A 162 18.08 14.60 0.78
CA ASP A 162 19.49 14.50 1.18
C ASP A 162 19.73 13.38 2.22
N HIS A 163 18.70 12.59 2.50
CA HIS A 163 18.77 11.60 3.55
C HIS A 163 19.33 10.27 3.04
N ILE A 164 20.50 9.89 3.56
CA ILE A 164 20.95 8.50 3.48
C ILE A 164 20.06 7.71 4.43
N ILE A 165 19.01 7.10 3.89
CA ILE A 165 18.09 6.26 4.66
C ILE A 165 18.84 4.97 5.03
N LYS A 166 19.37 4.94 6.25
CA LYS A 166 20.11 3.79 6.77
C LYS A 166 19.15 2.65 7.20
N ASN A 167 17.91 2.98 7.55
CA ASN A 167 16.88 2.02 7.98
C ASN A 167 15.55 2.33 7.30
N THR A 168 15.07 1.42 6.47
CA THR A 168 13.75 1.48 5.81
C THR A 168 12.58 1.39 6.80
N SER A 169 12.81 0.98 8.04
CA SER A 169 11.80 0.87 9.11
C SER A 169 11.30 2.23 9.65
N GLU A 170 12.01 3.33 9.38
CA GLU A 170 11.66 4.66 9.91
C GLU A 170 10.80 5.53 8.97
N ILE A 171 10.50 5.03 7.76
CA ILE A 171 9.74 5.80 6.77
C ILE A 171 8.24 5.76 7.08
N GLY A 172 7.73 6.84 7.69
CA GLY A 172 6.32 6.98 8.04
C GLY A 172 5.46 7.61 6.92
N LEU A 173 4.14 7.40 7.01
CA LEU A 173 3.18 8.07 6.13
C LEU A 173 2.99 9.54 6.54
N THR A 174 2.95 10.45 5.56
CA THR A 174 2.55 11.84 5.80
C THR A 174 1.08 11.92 6.22
N PRO A 175 0.65 13.00 6.91
CA PRO A 175 -0.76 13.19 7.26
C PRO A 175 -1.70 13.14 6.05
N ARG A 176 -1.28 13.68 4.89
CA ARG A 176 -2.06 13.63 3.64
C ARG A 176 -2.14 12.23 3.05
N ALA A 177 -1.03 11.47 3.05
CA ALA A 177 -1.04 10.07 2.62
C ALA A 177 -1.95 9.20 3.50
N LYS A 178 -1.94 9.42 4.82
CA LYS A 178 -2.88 8.79 5.76
C LYS A 178 -4.33 9.14 5.40
N LYS A 179 -4.61 10.43 5.16
CA LYS A 179 -5.94 10.90 4.76
C LYS A 179 -6.41 10.26 3.45
N ALA A 180 -5.54 10.16 2.46
CA ALA A 180 -5.86 9.51 1.18
C ALA A 180 -6.26 8.03 1.38
N ILE A 181 -5.58 7.31 2.27
CA ILE A 181 -5.93 5.92 2.58
C ILE A 181 -7.24 5.80 3.36
N GLU A 182 -7.52 6.71 4.31
CA GLU A 182 -8.82 6.77 4.98
C GLU A 182 -9.96 7.01 3.97
N LEU A 183 -9.73 7.90 3.02
CA LEU A 183 -10.68 8.18 1.95
C LEU A 183 -10.85 6.98 1.01
N ALA A 184 -9.80 6.18 0.76
CA ALA A 184 -9.90 4.94 0.00
C ALA A 184 -10.80 3.91 0.69
N VAL A 185 -10.72 3.78 2.02
CA VAL A 185 -11.64 2.94 2.80
C VAL A 185 -13.08 3.43 2.68
N ASP A 186 -13.29 4.75 2.70
CA ASP A 186 -14.62 5.35 2.54
C ASP A 186 -15.16 5.14 1.11
N GLU A 187 -14.33 5.27 0.07
CA GLU A 187 -14.74 4.97 -1.32
C GLU A 187 -15.12 3.50 -1.50
N ALA A 188 -14.37 2.55 -0.92
CA ALA A 188 -14.76 1.14 -0.94
C ALA A 188 -16.15 0.90 -0.33
N ARG A 189 -16.44 1.55 0.81
CA ARG A 189 -17.78 1.48 1.43
C ARG A 189 -18.86 2.09 0.56
N ARG A 190 -18.61 3.25 -0.08
CA ARG A 190 -19.55 3.91 -0.98
C ARG A 190 -19.89 3.06 -2.20
N LEU A 191 -18.92 2.31 -2.70
CA LEU A 191 -19.08 1.39 -3.82
C LEU A 191 -19.68 0.04 -3.40
N GLY A 192 -19.93 -0.19 -2.10
CA GLY A 192 -20.47 -1.45 -1.59
C GLY A 192 -19.46 -2.61 -1.62
N HIS A 193 -18.16 -2.30 -1.75
CA HIS A 193 -17.12 -3.31 -1.79
C HIS A 193 -16.65 -3.71 -0.39
N HIS A 194 -16.46 -5.00 -0.19
CA HIS A 194 -15.94 -5.56 1.07
C HIS A 194 -14.41 -5.60 1.13
N TYR A 195 -13.73 -5.24 0.05
CA TYR A 195 -12.27 -5.21 -0.10
C TYR A 195 -11.79 -3.80 -0.44
N ILE A 196 -10.49 -3.55 -0.24
CA ILE A 196 -9.82 -2.31 -0.62
C ILE A 196 -8.80 -2.67 -1.70
N GLY A 197 -9.13 -2.36 -2.95
CA GLY A 197 -8.29 -2.58 -4.11
C GLY A 197 -7.50 -1.33 -4.51
N THR A 198 -6.74 -1.45 -5.59
CA THR A 198 -5.94 -0.35 -6.15
C THR A 198 -6.81 0.82 -6.61
N GLU A 199 -8.01 0.53 -7.15
CA GLU A 199 -9.02 1.50 -7.55
C GLU A 199 -9.46 2.40 -6.38
N HIS A 200 -9.66 1.81 -5.20
CA HIS A 200 -10.06 2.57 -4.02
C HIS A 200 -8.92 3.46 -3.53
N LEU A 201 -7.66 2.96 -3.58
CA LEU A 201 -6.49 3.78 -3.27
C LEU A 201 -6.36 4.97 -4.23
N LEU A 202 -6.59 4.76 -5.52
CA LEU A 202 -6.59 5.83 -6.51
C LEU A 202 -7.71 6.84 -6.25
N LEU A 203 -8.95 6.37 -6.02
CA LEU A 203 -10.09 7.24 -5.70
C LEU A 203 -9.87 8.03 -4.41
N GLY A 204 -9.31 7.42 -3.38
CA GLY A 204 -8.94 8.10 -2.14
C GLY A 204 -7.88 9.18 -2.35
N LEU A 205 -6.90 8.90 -3.20
CA LEU A 205 -5.81 9.81 -3.54
C LEU A 205 -6.31 11.06 -4.28
N ILE A 206 -7.16 10.89 -5.31
CA ILE A 206 -7.74 12.01 -6.06
C ILE A 206 -8.77 12.79 -5.23
N ARG A 207 -9.46 12.14 -4.30
CA ARG A 207 -10.42 12.79 -3.41
C ARG A 207 -9.72 13.63 -2.32
N GLU A 208 -8.52 13.26 -1.89
CA GLU A 208 -7.69 14.10 -1.03
C GLU A 208 -7.37 15.43 -1.73
N GLY A 209 -6.99 15.37 -3.01
CA GLY A 209 -7.01 16.47 -3.98
C GLY A 209 -6.02 17.61 -3.77
N GLU A 210 -5.38 17.73 -2.61
CA GLU A 210 -4.46 18.83 -2.28
C GLU A 210 -2.99 18.35 -2.15
N GLY A 211 -2.74 17.05 -2.28
CA GLY A 211 -1.42 16.45 -2.18
C GLY A 211 -0.58 16.63 -3.43
N ILE A 212 0.70 16.25 -3.34
CA ILE A 212 1.63 16.27 -4.48
C ILE A 212 1.12 15.37 -5.61
N ALA A 213 0.49 14.24 -5.30
CA ALA A 213 -0.10 13.35 -6.32
C ALA A 213 -1.12 14.06 -7.21
N ALA A 214 -2.02 14.86 -6.63
CA ALA A 214 -3.01 15.63 -7.38
C ALA A 214 -2.32 16.62 -8.33
N ARG A 215 -1.33 17.35 -7.83
CA ARG A 215 -0.55 18.31 -8.63
C ARG A 215 0.23 17.63 -9.76
N VAL A 216 0.81 16.45 -9.51
CA VAL A 216 1.49 15.67 -10.54
C VAL A 216 0.52 15.26 -11.65
N ILE A 217 -0.66 14.76 -11.30
CA ILE A 217 -1.69 14.36 -12.27
C ILE A 217 -2.13 15.57 -13.11
N GLU A 218 -2.37 16.73 -12.46
CA GLU A 218 -2.78 17.96 -13.14
C GLU A 218 -1.68 18.51 -14.05
N ASN A 219 -0.40 18.45 -13.65
CA ASN A 219 0.73 18.87 -14.47
C ASN A 219 0.93 17.95 -15.71
N LEU A 220 0.42 16.73 -15.66
CA LEU A 220 0.36 15.82 -16.80
C LEU A 220 -0.91 16.04 -17.67
N ASP A 221 -1.57 17.19 -17.56
CA ASP A 221 -2.79 17.57 -18.28
C ASP A 221 -4.00 16.64 -18.04
N VAL A 222 -4.00 15.89 -16.93
CA VAL A 222 -5.11 15.02 -16.53
C VAL A 222 -5.86 15.63 -15.36
N LYS A 223 -7.17 15.87 -15.55
CA LYS A 223 -8.04 16.38 -14.48
C LYS A 223 -8.42 15.26 -13.51
N LEU A 224 -8.46 15.56 -12.21
CA LEU A 224 -8.84 14.57 -11.19
C LEU A 224 -10.23 13.96 -11.44
N GLU A 225 -11.16 14.75 -11.98
CA GLU A 225 -12.49 14.25 -12.37
C GLU A 225 -12.44 13.24 -13.53
N GLN A 226 -11.49 13.38 -14.45
CA GLN A 226 -11.28 12.40 -15.52
C GLN A 226 -10.78 11.07 -14.95
N VAL A 227 -9.86 11.11 -13.97
CA VAL A 227 -9.40 9.91 -13.26
C VAL A 227 -10.56 9.20 -12.58
N ARG A 228 -11.44 9.96 -11.89
CA ARG A 228 -12.63 9.41 -11.25
C ARG A 228 -13.57 8.76 -12.26
N THR A 229 -13.90 9.48 -13.32
CA THR A 229 -14.81 9.00 -14.38
C THR A 229 -14.27 7.73 -15.04
N GLU A 230 -12.99 7.72 -15.37
CA GLU A 230 -12.34 6.56 -16.00
C GLU A 230 -12.27 5.36 -15.03
N THR A 231 -12.04 5.60 -13.74
CA THR A 231 -12.08 4.54 -12.72
C THR A 231 -13.46 3.89 -12.67
N MET A 232 -14.53 4.69 -12.65
CA MET A 232 -15.90 4.17 -12.64
C MET A 232 -16.23 3.42 -13.93
N ARG A 233 -15.72 3.90 -15.07
CA ARG A 233 -15.89 3.22 -16.38
C ARG A 233 -15.24 1.83 -16.38
N VAL A 234 -13.99 1.74 -15.94
CA VAL A 234 -13.26 0.46 -15.89
C VAL A 234 -13.93 -0.52 -14.92
N LEU A 235 -14.36 -0.05 -13.74
CA LEU A 235 -15.10 -0.88 -12.77
C LEU A 235 -16.40 -1.43 -13.35
N SER A 236 -17.18 -0.59 -14.05
CA SER A 236 -18.43 -1.02 -14.70
C SER A 236 -18.18 -2.08 -15.77
N GLN A 237 -17.10 -1.98 -16.53
CA GLN A 237 -16.72 -2.98 -17.53
C GLN A 237 -16.34 -4.33 -16.90
N LEU A 238 -15.60 -4.30 -15.78
CA LEU A 238 -15.24 -5.52 -15.07
C LEU A 238 -16.47 -6.23 -14.48
N GLN A 239 -17.42 -5.48 -13.92
CA GLN A 239 -18.69 -6.03 -13.41
C GLN A 239 -19.56 -6.65 -14.51
N GLN A 240 -19.52 -6.10 -15.74
CA GLN A 240 -20.24 -6.67 -16.89
C GLN A 240 -19.56 -7.92 -17.45
N ALA A 241 -18.24 -8.04 -17.32
CA ALA A 241 -17.51 -9.23 -17.76
C ALA A 241 -17.72 -10.44 -16.84
N ASP A 242 -18.06 -10.21 -15.57
CA ASP A 242 -18.37 -11.27 -14.58
C ASP A 242 -19.86 -11.72 -14.62
N VAL A 243 -20.72 -11.05 -15.38
CA VAL A 243 -22.05 -11.56 -15.69
C VAL A 243 -21.89 -12.55 -16.83
N PRO A 244 -22.16 -13.86 -16.64
CA PRO A 244 -22.21 -14.79 -17.74
C PRO A 244 -23.21 -14.20 -18.74
N SER A 245 -22.76 -13.92 -19.96
CA SER A 245 -23.64 -13.48 -21.03
C SER A 245 -24.81 -14.46 -21.07
N GLU A 246 -26.04 -13.98 -20.78
CA GLU A 246 -27.22 -14.75 -21.09
C GLU A 246 -27.03 -15.24 -22.52
N PRO A 247 -27.21 -16.53 -22.80
CA PRO A 247 -27.08 -17.04 -24.15
C PRO A 247 -28.01 -16.22 -25.02
N GLN A 248 -27.47 -15.52 -26.00
CA GLN A 248 -28.23 -14.87 -27.04
C GLN A 248 -29.25 -15.88 -27.49
N LYS A 249 -30.54 -15.49 -27.48
CA LYS A 249 -31.64 -16.28 -28.09
C LYS A 249 -31.27 -16.47 -29.56
N THR A 250 -30.48 -17.49 -29.82
CA THR A 250 -30.51 -18.15 -31.11
C THR A 250 -31.87 -18.83 -31.17
N ASP A 251 -32.60 -18.60 -32.24
CA ASP A 251 -33.84 -19.32 -32.59
C ASP A 251 -33.55 -20.83 -32.50
N VAL A 252 -33.74 -21.40 -31.32
CA VAL A 252 -33.71 -22.84 -31.13
C VAL A 252 -35.14 -23.30 -31.43
N GLN A 253 -35.26 -24.06 -32.50
CA GLN A 253 -36.46 -24.85 -32.78
C GLN A 253 -36.90 -25.60 -31.51
N PRO A 254 -38.21 -25.79 -31.26
CA PRO A 254 -38.71 -26.42 -30.05
C PRO A 254 -38.11 -27.83 -29.95
N VAL A 255 -37.17 -28.02 -29.04
CA VAL A 255 -36.72 -29.35 -28.61
C VAL A 255 -37.89 -29.99 -27.82
N GLU A 256 -38.21 -31.22 -28.19
CA GLU A 256 -39.19 -32.05 -27.54
C GLU A 256 -39.07 -32.01 -26.02
N ALA A 257 -40.22 -31.97 -25.33
CA ALA A 257 -40.34 -31.86 -23.88
C ALA A 257 -39.43 -32.89 -23.17
N GLU A 258 -38.34 -32.41 -22.54
CA GLU A 258 -37.50 -33.29 -21.75
C GLU A 258 -38.33 -33.93 -20.65
N GLN A 259 -38.39 -35.29 -20.70
CA GLN A 259 -39.07 -36.08 -19.68
C GLN A 259 -38.37 -35.81 -18.33
N THR A 260 -39.14 -35.35 -17.36
CA THR A 260 -38.69 -35.16 -15.98
C THR A 260 -39.19 -36.30 -15.10
N GLN A 261 -38.44 -36.65 -14.07
CA GLN A 261 -38.78 -37.63 -13.07
C GLN A 261 -38.78 -37.00 -11.68
N THR A 262 -39.76 -37.42 -10.83
CA THR A 262 -39.85 -36.90 -9.47
C THR A 262 -39.29 -37.92 -8.49
N CYS A 263 -38.42 -37.47 -7.60
CA CYS A 263 -37.82 -38.31 -6.57
C CYS A 263 -38.87 -38.76 -5.56
N GLY A 264 -39.09 -40.10 -5.45
CA GLY A 264 -40.04 -40.66 -4.52
C GLY A 264 -39.71 -40.43 -3.04
N GLN A 265 -38.47 -40.03 -2.71
CA GLN A 265 -38.02 -39.85 -1.33
C GLN A 265 -38.10 -38.40 -0.86
N CYS A 266 -37.84 -37.41 -1.72
CA CYS A 266 -37.78 -35.98 -1.32
C CYS A 266 -38.66 -35.07 -2.20
N GLY A 267 -39.36 -35.59 -3.20
CA GLY A 267 -40.22 -34.82 -4.08
C GLY A 267 -39.51 -33.91 -5.10
N THR A 268 -38.18 -33.92 -5.18
CA THR A 268 -37.44 -33.07 -6.12
C THR A 268 -37.62 -33.57 -7.56
N VAL A 269 -37.92 -32.66 -8.49
CA VAL A 269 -38.02 -32.95 -9.91
C VAL A 269 -36.64 -32.84 -10.56
N SER A 270 -36.24 -33.88 -11.29
CA SER A 270 -34.93 -33.97 -11.97
C SER A 270 -35.14 -34.37 -13.44
N PRO A 271 -34.20 -34.05 -14.36
CA PRO A 271 -34.23 -34.62 -15.71
C PRO A 271 -34.23 -36.16 -15.68
N ALA A 272 -34.99 -36.81 -16.56
CA ALA A 272 -35.04 -38.27 -16.61
C ALA A 272 -33.71 -38.96 -16.93
N SER A 273 -32.71 -38.19 -17.41
CA SER A 273 -31.34 -38.65 -17.67
C SER A 273 -30.52 -38.87 -16.39
N PHE A 274 -30.97 -38.38 -15.23
CA PHE A 274 -30.23 -38.49 -13.98
C PHE A 274 -30.50 -39.86 -13.31
N ARG A 275 -29.44 -40.55 -12.93
CA ARG A 275 -29.51 -41.83 -12.20
C ARG A 275 -29.72 -41.66 -10.69
N TYR A 276 -29.42 -40.45 -10.18
CA TYR A 276 -29.53 -40.15 -8.75
C TYR A 276 -30.19 -38.78 -8.56
N CYS A 277 -30.97 -38.63 -7.52
CA CYS A 277 -31.53 -37.34 -7.14
C CYS A 277 -30.42 -36.41 -6.65
N TYR A 278 -30.29 -35.26 -7.26
CA TYR A 278 -29.25 -34.28 -6.91
C TYR A 278 -29.43 -33.65 -5.52
N ASN A 279 -30.62 -33.75 -4.94
CA ASN A 279 -30.92 -33.18 -3.62
C ASN A 279 -30.68 -34.17 -2.47
N CYS A 280 -31.11 -35.44 -2.59
CA CYS A 280 -31.04 -36.42 -1.51
C CYS A 280 -30.19 -37.67 -1.83
N GLY A 281 -29.59 -37.76 -3.03
CA GLY A 281 -28.75 -38.88 -3.44
C GLY A 281 -29.53 -40.19 -3.72
N HIS A 282 -30.87 -40.21 -3.63
CA HIS A 282 -31.69 -41.41 -3.90
C HIS A 282 -31.54 -41.82 -5.36
N GLN A 283 -31.30 -43.14 -5.59
CA GLN A 283 -31.17 -43.70 -6.94
C GLN A 283 -32.58 -43.86 -7.55
N TYR A 284 -32.75 -43.37 -8.77
CA TYR A 284 -33.95 -43.58 -9.53
C TYR A 284 -34.00 -45.02 -10.06
N PRO A 285 -35.19 -45.61 -10.14
CA PRO A 285 -35.36 -46.99 -10.58
C PRO A 285 -34.92 -47.23 -12.03
#